data_1068366cd844f2415cdb05dd6f71c4ae
#
_entry.id   1068366cd844f2415cdb05dd6f71c4ae
#
_cell.length_a   1.000
_cell.length_b   1.000
_cell.length_c   1.000
_cell.angle_alpha   90.00
_cell.angle_beta   90.00
_cell.angle_gamma   90.00
#
_symmetry.space_group_name_H-M   'P 1'
#
loop_
_entity.id
_entity.type
_entity.pdbx_description
1 polymer ?
#
loop_
_entity_poly.entity_id
_entity_poly.type
_entity_poly.pdbx_seq_one_letter_code
_entity_poly.pdbx_strand_id
1 'polypeptide(L)'
;MSTNSPLIIVISAPSGTGKTTIVRELIKNNENLVASVSYTTRKKRANEIDGKDYVFVSSELFSSMVEEKSFLEHAEVFDCFYGTPKKEVEDSLNKGLNVILEIDWQGAMQIKKERPDCLMLFIIPPSKEELMLRLRKRGTDSNNEIRLRFDEALNDVNQYENFDKVLLMRM
;
A
#
# COMPACT_ATOMS: atom_id res chain seq x y z
N MET A 1 4.51 -18.86 26.56
CA MET A 1 4.96 -18.03 25.42
C MET A 1 3.89 -18.15 24.35
N SER A 2 3.13 -17.09 24.08
CA SER A 2 2.10 -17.12 23.02
C SER A 2 2.81 -17.13 21.68
N THR A 3 2.84 -18.28 21.01
CA THR A 3 3.33 -18.40 19.63
C THR A 3 2.23 -17.89 18.69
N ASN A 4 2.02 -16.58 18.67
CA ASN A 4 1.24 -16.01 17.60
C ASN A 4 2.02 -16.21 16.29
N SER A 5 1.47 -16.96 15.35
CA SER A 5 2.01 -17.06 14.01
C SER A 5 2.12 -15.66 13.40
N PRO A 6 3.19 -15.37 12.64
CA PRO A 6 3.34 -14.07 12.00
C PRO A 6 2.18 -13.78 11.05
N LEU A 7 1.77 -12.52 11.00
CA LEU A 7 0.60 -12.05 10.26
C LEU A 7 0.99 -11.17 9.08
N ILE A 8 0.18 -11.24 8.04
CA ILE A 8 0.10 -10.19 7.02
C ILE A 8 -0.87 -9.11 7.52
N ILE A 9 -0.41 -7.86 7.52
CA ILE A 9 -1.20 -6.69 7.88
C ILE A 9 -1.32 -5.81 6.64
N VAL A 10 -2.50 -5.78 6.06
CA VAL A 10 -2.81 -4.90 4.92
C VAL A 10 -3.21 -3.53 5.46
N ILE A 11 -2.51 -2.50 5.01
CA ILE A 11 -2.87 -1.11 5.28
C ILE A 11 -3.22 -0.44 3.96
N SER A 12 -4.49 -0.08 3.79
CA SER A 12 -4.98 0.66 2.64
C SER A 12 -5.53 2.02 3.05
N ALA A 13 -5.50 2.95 2.12
CA ALA A 13 -6.02 4.30 2.31
C ALA A 13 -6.16 5.00 0.96
N PRO A 14 -7.06 5.97 0.83
CA PRO A 14 -7.09 6.86 -0.32
C PRO A 14 -5.77 7.59 -0.51
N SER A 15 -5.46 7.93 -1.77
CA SER A 15 -4.27 8.71 -2.10
C SER A 15 -4.23 10.03 -1.31
N GLY A 16 -3.08 10.35 -0.70
CA GLY A 16 -2.93 11.59 0.08
C GLY A 16 -3.29 11.49 1.57
N THR A 17 -3.81 10.37 2.05
CA THR A 17 -4.20 10.20 3.46
C THR A 17 -3.02 10.20 4.43
N GLY A 18 -1.80 9.82 4.00
CA GLY A 18 -0.60 9.75 4.86
C GLY A 18 -0.23 8.32 5.29
N LYS A 19 -0.71 7.31 4.56
CA LYS A 19 -0.46 5.89 4.78
C LYS A 19 1.02 5.57 5.06
N THR A 20 1.92 5.98 4.16
CA THR A 20 3.37 5.74 4.26
C THR A 20 3.98 6.31 5.55
N THR A 21 3.50 7.44 6.04
CA THR A 21 3.96 8.04 7.30
C THR A 21 3.64 7.14 8.49
N ILE A 22 2.41 6.63 8.54
CA ILE A 22 1.97 5.69 9.59
C ILE A 22 2.78 4.40 9.53
N VAL A 23 2.94 3.82 8.35
CA VAL A 23 3.69 2.57 8.16
C VAL A 23 5.14 2.72 8.66
N ARG A 24 5.81 3.82 8.29
CA ARG A 24 7.18 4.10 8.75
C ARG A 24 7.29 4.22 10.27
N GLU A 25 6.34 4.90 10.93
CA GLU A 25 6.34 5.01 12.39
C GLU A 25 6.03 3.68 13.07
N LEU A 26 5.14 2.86 12.51
CA LEU A 26 4.86 1.52 13.03
C LEU A 26 6.11 0.63 13.00
N ILE A 27 6.83 0.59 11.87
CA ILE A 27 8.03 -0.23 11.71
C ILE A 27 9.14 0.25 12.64
N LYS A 28 9.35 1.56 12.75
CA LYS A 28 10.36 2.15 13.62
C LYS A 28 10.21 1.76 15.09
N ASN A 29 8.97 1.56 15.53
CA ASN A 29 8.64 1.27 16.92
C ASN A 29 8.37 -0.21 17.21
N ASN A 30 8.52 -1.10 16.23
CA ASN A 30 8.23 -2.53 16.37
C ASN A 30 9.27 -3.38 15.62
N GLU A 31 10.18 -4.01 16.34
CA GLU A 31 11.26 -4.83 15.77
C GLU A 31 10.77 -6.08 15.02
N ASN A 32 9.58 -6.59 15.38
CA ASN A 32 8.98 -7.76 14.75
C ASN A 32 8.05 -7.41 13.57
N LEU A 33 8.16 -6.20 13.03
CA LEU A 33 7.31 -5.68 11.97
C LEU A 33 8.16 -5.12 10.81
N VAL A 34 7.88 -5.58 9.61
CA VAL A 34 8.54 -5.10 8.39
C VAL A 34 7.51 -4.70 7.34
N ALA A 35 7.88 -3.81 6.43
CA ALA A 35 7.06 -3.54 5.25
C ALA A 35 7.60 -4.31 4.05
N SER A 36 6.70 -4.84 3.24
CA SER A 36 7.05 -5.30 1.90
C SER A 36 7.29 -4.09 0.99
N VAL A 37 8.33 -4.17 0.16
CA VAL A 37 8.61 -3.15 -0.86
C VAL A 37 7.95 -3.61 -2.17
N SER A 38 6.92 -2.89 -2.61
CA SER A 38 6.19 -3.21 -3.83
C SER A 38 6.99 -2.83 -5.08
N TYR A 39 6.79 -3.58 -6.15
CA TYR A 39 7.25 -3.25 -7.49
C TYR A 39 6.28 -2.28 -8.18
N THR A 40 6.80 -1.41 -9.03
CA THR A 40 5.95 -0.50 -9.81
C THR A 40 6.57 -0.13 -11.15
N THR A 41 5.71 0.09 -12.15
CA THR A 41 6.09 0.63 -13.46
C THR A 41 6.07 2.16 -13.51
N ARG A 42 5.58 2.80 -12.43
CA ARG A 42 5.58 4.25 -12.30
C ARG A 42 7.01 4.81 -12.28
N LYS A 43 7.22 5.94 -12.93
CA LYS A 43 8.49 6.66 -12.82
C LYS A 43 8.78 7.07 -11.37
N LYS A 44 10.03 6.88 -10.96
CA LYS A 44 10.55 7.27 -9.65
C LYS A 44 10.45 8.79 -9.45
N ARG A 45 9.93 9.24 -8.32
CA ARG A 45 9.94 10.65 -7.91
C ARG A 45 11.30 11.04 -7.35
N ALA A 46 11.60 12.36 -7.34
CA ALA A 46 12.92 12.85 -6.92
C ALA A 46 13.34 12.45 -5.49
N ASN A 47 12.36 12.32 -4.58
CA ASN A 47 12.62 12.01 -3.16
C ASN A 47 12.47 10.51 -2.83
N GLU A 48 12.22 9.66 -3.82
CA GLU A 48 12.08 8.21 -3.62
C GLU A 48 13.41 7.50 -3.84
N ILE A 49 13.61 6.41 -3.12
CA ILE A 49 14.81 5.57 -3.19
C ILE A 49 14.40 4.21 -3.73
N ASP A 50 15.02 3.80 -4.85
CA ASP A 50 14.82 2.48 -5.44
C ASP A 50 15.25 1.37 -4.49
N GLY A 51 14.44 0.31 -4.43
CA GLY A 51 14.62 -0.80 -3.49
C GLY A 51 14.22 -0.50 -2.04
N LYS A 52 13.79 0.73 -1.74
CA LYS A 52 13.35 1.14 -0.39
C LYS A 52 11.91 1.61 -0.35
N ASP A 53 11.55 2.55 -1.23
CA ASP A 53 10.16 3.04 -1.33
C ASP A 53 9.35 2.18 -2.29
N TYR A 54 9.95 1.81 -3.42
CA TYR A 54 9.48 0.87 -4.42
C TYR A 54 10.68 0.24 -5.13
N VAL A 55 10.45 -0.90 -5.79
CA VAL A 55 11.34 -1.42 -6.83
C VAL A 55 10.78 -0.94 -8.18
N PHE A 56 11.49 -0.02 -8.84
CA PHE A 56 11.04 0.57 -10.10
C PHE A 56 11.49 -0.28 -11.28
N VAL A 57 10.52 -0.78 -12.05
CA VAL A 57 10.76 -1.71 -13.16
C VAL A 57 10.09 -1.25 -14.45
N SER A 58 10.50 -1.81 -15.59
CA SER A 58 9.80 -1.60 -16.85
C SER A 58 8.47 -2.37 -16.91
N SER A 59 7.57 -1.96 -17.80
CA SER A 59 6.30 -2.66 -17.99
C SER A 59 6.51 -4.10 -18.50
N GLU A 60 7.53 -4.33 -19.32
CA GLU A 60 7.88 -5.65 -19.86
C GLU A 60 8.32 -6.58 -18.72
N LEU A 61 9.20 -6.11 -17.83
CA LEU A 61 9.64 -6.90 -16.69
C LEU A 61 8.47 -7.18 -15.72
N PHE A 62 7.64 -6.17 -15.46
CA PHE A 62 6.46 -6.36 -14.62
C PHE A 62 5.51 -7.42 -15.19
N SER A 63 5.24 -7.38 -16.49
CA SER A 63 4.41 -8.36 -17.18
C SER A 63 4.98 -9.78 -17.09
N SER A 64 6.29 -9.95 -17.29
CA SER A 64 6.97 -11.24 -17.11
C SER A 64 6.78 -11.76 -15.68
N MET A 65 6.94 -10.90 -14.66
CA MET A 65 6.75 -11.27 -13.26
C MET A 65 5.29 -11.69 -12.95
N VAL A 66 4.30 -11.08 -13.60
CA VAL A 66 2.90 -11.49 -13.50
C VAL A 66 2.70 -12.89 -14.10
N GLU A 67 3.23 -13.16 -15.29
CA GLU A 67 3.16 -14.48 -15.94
C GLU A 67 3.82 -15.57 -15.09
N GLU A 68 4.93 -15.25 -14.44
CA GLU A 68 5.65 -16.12 -13.51
C GLU A 68 4.97 -16.29 -12.14
N LYS A 69 3.85 -15.60 -11.90
CA LYS A 69 3.12 -15.58 -10.61
C LYS A 69 4.01 -15.16 -9.43
N SER A 70 4.90 -14.20 -9.69
CA SER A 70 5.86 -13.68 -8.71
C SER A 70 5.22 -12.74 -7.68
N PHE A 71 3.99 -12.29 -7.89
CA PHE A 71 3.26 -11.41 -6.99
C PHE A 71 2.21 -12.14 -6.15
N LEU A 72 2.01 -11.69 -4.91
CA LEU A 72 0.86 -12.04 -4.08
C LEU A 72 -0.42 -11.35 -4.57
N GLU A 73 -0.27 -10.09 -4.98
CA GLU A 73 -1.31 -9.27 -5.58
C GLU A 73 -0.67 -8.31 -6.58
N HIS A 74 -1.42 -7.86 -7.55
CA HIS A 74 -1.04 -6.75 -8.41
C HIS A 74 -2.28 -5.99 -8.88
N ALA A 75 -2.11 -4.69 -9.09
CA ALA A 75 -3.18 -3.81 -9.54
C ALA A 75 -2.66 -2.73 -10.47
N GLU A 76 -3.54 -2.20 -11.30
CA GLU A 76 -3.30 -1.00 -12.09
C GLU A 76 -3.93 0.20 -11.39
N VAL A 77 -3.13 1.22 -11.13
CA VAL A 77 -3.55 2.46 -10.47
C VAL A 77 -2.94 3.63 -11.23
N PHE A 78 -3.76 4.52 -11.79
CA PHE A 78 -3.33 5.69 -12.60
C PHE A 78 -2.37 5.28 -13.74
N ASP A 79 -2.79 4.33 -14.58
CA ASP A 79 -2.02 3.81 -15.72
C ASP A 79 -0.62 3.26 -15.35
N CYS A 80 -0.42 2.91 -14.10
CA CYS A 80 0.81 2.29 -13.61
C CYS A 80 0.49 1.00 -12.87
N PHE A 81 1.32 -0.01 -13.04
CA PHE A 81 1.19 -1.27 -12.33
C PHE A 81 1.93 -1.22 -11.00
N TYR A 82 1.35 -1.90 -10.02
CA TYR A 82 1.92 -2.11 -8.68
C TYR A 82 1.74 -3.58 -8.30
N GLY A 83 2.72 -4.17 -7.63
CA GLY A 83 2.62 -5.56 -7.21
C GLY A 83 3.47 -5.86 -5.98
N THR A 84 2.93 -6.68 -5.08
CA THR A 84 3.60 -7.13 -3.87
C THR A 84 4.35 -8.43 -4.13
N PRO A 85 5.69 -8.46 -3.96
CA PRO A 85 6.49 -9.64 -4.26
C PRO A 85 6.19 -10.78 -3.29
N LYS A 86 5.83 -11.95 -3.82
CA LYS A 86 5.43 -13.12 -3.04
C LYS A 86 6.56 -13.67 -2.18
N LYS A 87 7.73 -13.85 -2.81
CA LYS A 87 8.89 -14.49 -2.16
C LYS A 87 9.36 -13.71 -0.95
N GLU A 88 9.52 -12.40 -1.06
CA GLU A 88 10.04 -11.54 0.02
C GLU A 88 9.07 -11.49 1.21
N VAL A 89 7.77 -11.53 0.96
CA VAL A 89 6.75 -11.60 2.01
C VAL A 89 6.82 -12.95 2.72
N GLU A 90 6.87 -14.05 1.99
CA GLU A 90 6.97 -15.40 2.55
C GLU A 90 8.28 -15.59 3.33
N ASP A 91 9.40 -15.11 2.81
CA ASP A 91 10.71 -15.16 3.49
C ASP A 91 10.67 -14.40 4.83
N SER A 92 9.96 -13.27 4.90
CA SER A 92 9.81 -12.48 6.13
C SER A 92 8.91 -13.18 7.15
N LEU A 93 7.79 -13.73 6.71
CA LEU A 93 6.90 -14.53 7.57
C LEU A 93 7.63 -15.77 8.13
N ASN A 94 8.41 -16.46 7.31
CA ASN A 94 9.20 -17.62 7.72
C ASN A 94 10.27 -17.29 8.78
N LYS A 95 10.73 -16.02 8.83
CA LYS A 95 11.61 -15.51 9.88
C LYS A 95 10.86 -15.10 11.17
N GLY A 96 9.55 -15.28 11.21
CA GLY A 96 8.71 -14.91 12.35
C GLY A 96 8.34 -13.42 12.42
N LEU A 97 8.53 -12.67 11.33
CA LEU A 97 8.20 -11.24 11.25
C LEU A 97 6.77 -11.04 10.71
N ASN A 98 6.04 -10.12 11.33
CA ASN A 98 4.80 -9.63 10.73
C ASN A 98 5.11 -8.71 9.55
N VAL A 99 4.32 -8.80 8.48
CA VAL A 99 4.57 -8.06 7.25
C VAL A 99 3.44 -7.09 6.97
N ILE A 100 3.76 -5.80 6.85
CA ILE A 100 2.82 -4.78 6.37
C ILE A 100 2.86 -4.75 4.84
N LEU A 101 1.69 -4.81 4.23
CA LEU A 101 1.47 -4.52 2.83
C LEU A 101 0.80 -3.14 2.71
N GLU A 102 1.52 -2.18 2.14
CA GLU A 102 1.03 -0.82 1.89
C GLU A 102 0.47 -0.75 0.46
N ILE A 103 -0.77 -1.20 0.29
CA ILE A 103 -1.42 -1.40 -1.01
C ILE A 103 -2.74 -0.65 -1.11
N ASP A 104 -3.31 -0.59 -2.31
CA ASP A 104 -4.64 -0.05 -2.54
C ASP A 104 -5.74 -1.07 -2.16
N TRP A 105 -6.99 -0.67 -2.27
CA TRP A 105 -8.11 -1.54 -1.91
C TRP A 105 -8.25 -2.74 -2.87
N GLN A 106 -7.88 -2.61 -4.15
CA GLN A 106 -7.97 -3.69 -5.13
C GLN A 106 -7.00 -4.82 -4.77
N GLY A 107 -5.75 -4.47 -4.48
CA GLY A 107 -4.75 -5.40 -3.98
C GLY A 107 -5.16 -6.01 -2.63
N ALA A 108 -5.74 -5.20 -1.74
CA ALA A 108 -6.24 -5.67 -0.45
C ALA A 108 -7.28 -6.79 -0.60
N MET A 109 -8.21 -6.67 -1.56
CA MET A 109 -9.21 -7.71 -1.83
C MET A 109 -8.58 -9.00 -2.38
N GLN A 110 -7.54 -8.91 -3.20
CA GLN A 110 -6.79 -10.07 -3.67
C GLN A 110 -6.11 -10.78 -2.50
N ILE A 111 -5.43 -10.04 -1.62
CA ILE A 111 -4.80 -10.60 -0.42
C ILE A 111 -5.84 -11.28 0.48
N LYS A 112 -6.98 -10.63 0.75
CA LYS A 112 -8.04 -11.22 1.61
C LYS A 112 -8.56 -12.55 1.10
N LYS A 113 -8.64 -12.69 -0.23
CA LYS A 113 -9.08 -13.93 -0.87
C LYS A 113 -8.05 -15.05 -0.70
N GLU A 114 -6.76 -14.77 -0.82
CA GLU A 114 -5.69 -15.77 -0.72
C GLU A 114 -5.25 -16.03 0.73
N ARG A 115 -5.33 -15.03 1.57
CA ARG A 115 -4.94 -15.06 3.00
C ARG A 115 -6.08 -14.51 3.86
N PRO A 116 -7.14 -15.31 4.10
CA PRO A 116 -8.32 -14.85 4.87
C PRO A 116 -8.01 -14.45 6.31
N ASP A 117 -6.89 -14.94 6.86
CA ASP A 117 -6.36 -14.65 8.19
C ASP A 117 -5.60 -13.32 8.27
N CYS A 118 -5.36 -12.61 7.16
CA CYS A 118 -4.73 -11.30 7.18
C CYS A 118 -5.58 -10.27 7.94
N LEU A 119 -4.91 -9.34 8.63
CA LEU A 119 -5.56 -8.19 9.25
C LEU A 119 -5.64 -7.03 8.25
N MET A 120 -6.84 -6.55 7.98
CA MET A 120 -7.08 -5.47 7.02
C MET A 120 -7.46 -4.16 7.71
N LEU A 121 -6.63 -3.14 7.53
CA LEU A 121 -6.81 -1.81 8.08
C LEU A 121 -7.05 -0.79 6.98
N PHE A 122 -8.10 0.01 7.09
CA PHE A 122 -8.37 1.12 6.19
C PHE A 122 -8.20 2.45 6.91
N ILE A 123 -7.41 3.36 6.35
CA ILE A 123 -7.17 4.67 6.94
C ILE A 123 -7.95 5.71 6.14
N ILE A 124 -8.79 6.49 6.82
CA ILE A 124 -9.54 7.57 6.20
C ILE A 124 -8.99 8.93 6.63
N PRO A 125 -9.01 9.93 5.74
CA PRO A 125 -8.65 11.30 6.10
C PRO A 125 -9.71 11.92 7.01
N PRO A 126 -9.37 12.93 7.82
CA PRO A 126 -10.31 13.55 8.76
C PRO A 126 -11.42 14.34 8.06
N SER A 127 -11.15 14.87 6.88
CA SER A 127 -12.15 15.54 6.03
C SER A 127 -11.71 15.59 4.56
N LYS A 128 -12.65 15.94 3.68
CA LYS A 128 -12.37 16.15 2.24
C LYS A 128 -11.45 17.35 2.01
N GLU A 129 -11.61 18.39 2.79
CA GLU A 129 -10.82 19.62 2.73
C GLU A 129 -9.36 19.33 3.06
N GLU A 130 -9.11 18.56 4.13
CA GLU A 130 -7.77 18.14 4.53
C GLU A 130 -7.12 17.24 3.49
N LEU A 131 -7.88 16.32 2.90
CA LEU A 131 -7.40 15.47 1.81
C LEU A 131 -6.96 16.30 0.60
N MET A 132 -7.80 17.26 0.17
CA MET A 132 -7.46 18.16 -0.93
C MET A 132 -6.20 19.00 -0.62
N LEU A 133 -6.08 19.50 0.61
CA LEU A 133 -4.92 20.25 1.05
C LEU A 133 -3.63 19.43 0.95
N ARG A 134 -3.68 18.18 1.39
CA ARG A 134 -2.52 17.25 1.35
C ARG A 134 -2.12 16.88 -0.07
N LEU A 135 -3.08 16.66 -0.97
CA LEU A 135 -2.81 16.40 -2.38
C LEU A 135 -2.09 17.60 -3.03
N ARG A 136 -2.56 18.83 -2.77
CA ARG A 136 -1.90 20.07 -3.26
C ARG A 136 -0.51 20.26 -2.69
N LYS A 137 -0.31 20.01 -1.39
CA LYS A 137 0.97 20.21 -0.69
C LYS A 137 2.08 19.27 -1.20
N ARG A 138 1.77 18.18 -1.87
CA ARG A 138 2.78 17.31 -2.50
C ARG A 138 3.62 18.01 -3.56
N GLY A 139 3.05 19.01 -4.26
CA GLY A 139 3.76 19.88 -5.19
C GLY A 139 4.34 19.21 -6.44
N THR A 140 4.02 17.94 -6.68
CA THR A 140 4.54 17.13 -7.80
C THR A 140 3.53 16.93 -8.91
N ASP A 141 2.26 17.24 -8.67
CA ASP A 141 1.16 16.93 -9.56
C ASP A 141 0.55 18.23 -10.13
N SER A 142 0.11 18.20 -11.37
CA SER A 142 -0.66 19.30 -11.98
C SER A 142 -2.05 19.43 -11.34
N ASN A 143 -2.72 20.57 -11.54
CA ASN A 143 -4.08 20.80 -11.02
C ASN A 143 -5.09 19.73 -11.50
N ASN A 144 -4.95 19.24 -12.74
CA ASN A 144 -5.81 18.19 -13.29
C ASN A 144 -5.54 16.86 -12.61
N GLU A 145 -4.29 16.48 -12.39
CA GLU A 145 -3.92 15.26 -11.69
C GLU A 145 -4.40 15.28 -10.23
N ILE A 146 -4.27 16.43 -9.55
CA ILE A 146 -4.79 16.62 -8.18
C ILE A 146 -6.29 16.37 -8.14
N ARG A 147 -7.03 16.88 -9.13
CA ARG A 147 -8.48 16.72 -9.21
C ARG A 147 -8.87 15.25 -9.42
N LEU A 148 -8.26 14.58 -10.39
CA LEU A 148 -8.47 13.15 -10.64
C LEU A 148 -8.18 12.32 -9.40
N ARG A 149 -7.05 12.55 -8.74
CA ARG A 149 -6.68 11.85 -7.49
C ARG A 149 -7.65 12.11 -6.34
N PHE A 150 -8.20 13.31 -6.27
CA PHE A 150 -9.19 13.65 -5.26
C PHE A 150 -10.51 12.92 -5.50
N ASP A 151 -11.00 12.90 -6.75
CA ASP A 151 -12.23 12.21 -7.12
C ASP A 151 -12.11 10.70 -6.90
N GLU A 152 -10.97 10.10 -7.27
CA GLU A 152 -10.69 8.69 -6.98
C GLU A 152 -10.59 8.42 -5.49
N ALA A 153 -9.90 9.28 -4.72
CA ALA A 153 -9.80 9.12 -3.28
C ALA A 153 -11.16 9.16 -2.57
N LEU A 154 -12.12 9.93 -3.08
CA LEU A 154 -13.50 9.92 -2.57
C LEU A 154 -14.23 8.60 -2.88
N ASN A 155 -13.97 8.01 -4.05
CA ASN A 155 -14.49 6.69 -4.40
C ASN A 155 -13.86 5.59 -3.55
N ASP A 156 -12.54 5.67 -3.32
CA ASP A 156 -11.81 4.73 -2.48
C ASP A 156 -12.32 4.72 -1.04
N VAL A 157 -12.74 5.88 -0.49
CA VAL A 157 -13.30 5.95 0.87
C VAL A 157 -14.45 4.97 1.03
N ASN A 158 -15.30 4.77 0.03
CA ASN A 158 -16.45 3.86 0.09
C ASN A 158 -16.06 2.38 0.27
N GLN A 159 -14.79 2.03 0.05
CA GLN A 159 -14.29 0.66 0.21
C GLN A 159 -14.01 0.26 1.67
N TYR A 160 -14.13 1.20 2.62
CA TYR A 160 -13.82 0.95 4.04
C TYR A 160 -14.61 -0.22 4.65
N GLU A 161 -15.82 -0.50 4.17
CA GLU A 161 -16.69 -1.58 4.66
C GLU A 161 -16.09 -2.99 4.44
N ASN A 162 -15.15 -3.12 3.51
CA ASN A 162 -14.48 -4.37 3.19
C ASN A 162 -13.29 -4.69 4.13
N PHE A 163 -13.00 -3.82 5.10
CA PHE A 163 -11.84 -3.92 5.98
C PHE A 163 -12.23 -4.27 7.41
N ASP A 164 -11.34 -4.99 8.11
CA ASP A 164 -11.60 -5.44 9.50
C ASP A 164 -11.65 -4.27 10.48
N LYS A 165 -10.87 -3.20 10.23
CA LYS A 165 -10.81 -1.98 11.04
C LYS A 165 -10.67 -0.73 10.17
N VAL A 166 -11.31 0.34 10.60
CA VAL A 166 -11.20 1.67 10.00
C VAL A 166 -10.59 2.63 11.00
N LEU A 167 -9.55 3.34 10.57
CA LEU A 167 -8.81 4.29 11.39
C LEU A 167 -8.98 5.71 10.83
N LEU A 168 -9.41 6.64 11.68
CA LEU A 168 -9.45 8.06 11.34
C LEU A 168 -8.08 8.69 11.59
N MET A 169 -7.46 9.22 10.52
CA MET A 169 -6.18 9.91 10.60
C MET A 169 -6.38 11.31 11.22
N ARG A 170 -6.02 11.46 12.49
CA ARG A 170 -5.90 12.78 13.13
C ARG A 170 -4.41 13.12 13.26
N MET A 171 -4.01 14.27 12.74
CA MET A 171 -2.68 14.87 12.98
C MET A 171 -2.86 16.16 13.75
#